data_18d381c0c28624f91f236cfcb1a8668c
#
_entry.id   18d381c0c28624f91f236cfcb1a8668c
#
_cell.length_a   1.000
_cell.length_b   1.000
_cell.length_c   1.000
_cell.angle_alpha   90.00
_cell.angle_beta   90.00
_cell.angle_gamma   90.00
#
_symmetry.space_group_name_H-M   'P 1'
#
loop_
_entity.id
_entity.type
_entity.pdbx_description
1 polymer ?
#
loop_
_entity_poly.entity_id
_entity_poly.type
_entity_poly.pdbx_seq_one_letter_code
_entity_poly.pdbx_strand_id
1 'polypeptide(L)'
;KDILLKVSPEDGMMVQNFPSPAKEPAGLAFDGHYLWVTDRSEDRVYLVNPADGLCLSSLRSYGPFPYGLAWGDNVLWNVDYENDEIYKIKVFDNDILTKWDLRQLSLHFVKEFRNYGPGLVKTLDIYLPLPHNRDNQQLLGPVEFDRKPTEVIEDSWGQKIAHWHYRDLKAGTIVKPGWKLKAKIYAVEYFIYPDKVGTIEDIPAEIREKYTKDGDKYRIHDPFIQTLAHQIAGEERNPYWIARRVADFLGKHLSYNLKPLGGWNPAPTVLKRGTASCSEYSYSMIALCRALGIPIRYVGAVSRRGDDASVDSVFHRWTEVYLPPYGWIPFDANKADTELPGRKVLGIGNVAARYIVTTENGGGDKYLWFGYNYNFKWTSEGKCRIYEESYGLWSPWGEKKYHKPLE
;
A
#
# COMPACT_ATOMS: atom_id res chain seq x y z
N LYS A 1 -0.76 -13.30 -29.32
CA LYS A 1 -1.23 -12.09 -28.65
C LYS A 1 -1.99 -12.50 -27.42
N ASP A 2 -1.67 -11.91 -26.31
CA ASP A 2 -2.15 -12.29 -24.98
C ASP A 2 -3.56 -11.71 -24.77
N ILE A 3 -4.57 -12.44 -25.27
CA ILE A 3 -5.97 -12.06 -25.17
C ILE A 3 -6.82 -13.25 -24.69
N LEU A 4 -7.84 -12.94 -23.92
CA LEU A 4 -8.93 -13.85 -23.60
C LEU A 4 -10.07 -13.64 -24.60
N LEU A 5 -10.56 -14.71 -25.20
CA LEU A 5 -11.64 -14.68 -26.18
C LEU A 5 -12.90 -15.33 -25.61
N LYS A 6 -14.01 -14.63 -25.69
CA LYS A 6 -15.35 -15.23 -25.54
C LYS A 6 -15.91 -15.53 -26.90
N VAL A 7 -16.22 -16.79 -27.16
CA VAL A 7 -16.76 -17.26 -28.42
C VAL A 7 -18.15 -17.84 -28.24
N SER A 8 -18.97 -17.75 -29.28
CA SER A 8 -20.27 -18.42 -29.32
C SER A 8 -20.07 -19.92 -29.48
N PRO A 9 -20.72 -20.76 -28.68
CA PRO A 9 -20.64 -22.21 -28.78
C PRO A 9 -21.37 -22.76 -30.05
N GLU A 10 -22.25 -21.96 -30.64
CA GLU A 10 -23.06 -22.36 -31.78
C GLU A 10 -22.30 -22.32 -33.13
N ASP A 11 -21.48 -21.28 -33.30
CA ASP A 11 -20.82 -20.98 -34.58
C ASP A 11 -19.34 -20.65 -34.47
N GLY A 12 -18.80 -20.61 -33.22
CA GLY A 12 -17.41 -20.29 -32.96
C GLY A 12 -17.04 -18.81 -33.17
N MET A 13 -18.02 -17.94 -33.45
CA MET A 13 -17.77 -16.53 -33.66
C MET A 13 -17.35 -15.83 -32.36
N MET A 14 -16.43 -14.88 -32.50
CA MET A 14 -15.98 -14.06 -31.38
C MET A 14 -17.11 -13.14 -30.91
N VAL A 15 -17.52 -13.30 -29.64
CA VAL A 15 -18.52 -12.45 -28.97
C VAL A 15 -17.84 -11.25 -28.32
N GLN A 16 -16.69 -11.49 -27.66
CA GLN A 16 -15.95 -10.47 -26.91
C GLN A 16 -14.48 -10.87 -26.77
N ASN A 17 -13.60 -9.88 -26.59
CA ASN A 17 -12.21 -10.14 -26.25
C ASN A 17 -11.72 -9.14 -25.18
N PHE A 18 -10.74 -9.57 -24.39
CA PHE A 18 -10.08 -8.78 -23.35
C PHE A 18 -8.57 -8.99 -23.41
N PRO A 19 -7.75 -7.99 -23.01
CA PRO A 19 -6.35 -8.23 -22.73
C PRO A 19 -6.18 -9.30 -21.65
N SER A 20 -5.30 -10.26 -21.87
CA SER A 20 -4.94 -11.22 -20.83
C SER A 20 -4.20 -10.49 -19.68
N PRO A 21 -4.44 -10.81 -18.41
CA PRO A 21 -3.62 -10.32 -17.30
C PRO A 21 -2.22 -10.94 -17.31
N ALA A 22 -2.10 -12.13 -17.88
CA ALA A 22 -0.90 -12.95 -18.00
C ALA A 22 -0.11 -12.62 -19.26
N LYS A 23 1.21 -12.64 -19.18
CA LYS A 23 2.09 -12.50 -20.36
C LYS A 23 2.17 -13.78 -21.16
N GLU A 24 2.21 -14.92 -20.46
CA GLU A 24 2.23 -16.26 -21.04
C GLU A 24 1.11 -17.10 -20.45
N PRO A 25 -0.16 -16.80 -20.82
CA PRO A 25 -1.30 -17.55 -20.31
C PRO A 25 -1.24 -19.01 -20.74
N ALA A 26 -1.41 -19.93 -19.79
CA ALA A 26 -1.32 -21.37 -20.04
C ALA A 26 -2.59 -22.13 -19.67
N GLY A 27 -3.26 -21.78 -18.58
CA GLY A 27 -4.48 -22.44 -18.12
C GLY A 27 -5.62 -21.47 -17.92
N LEU A 28 -6.85 -21.95 -18.14
CA LEU A 28 -8.08 -21.22 -17.92
C LEU A 28 -9.11 -22.13 -17.25
N ALA A 29 -9.74 -21.64 -16.18
CA ALA A 29 -10.87 -22.29 -15.52
C ALA A 29 -11.96 -21.26 -15.18
N PHE A 30 -13.21 -21.72 -15.07
CA PHE A 30 -14.34 -20.88 -14.66
C PHE A 30 -15.02 -21.50 -13.44
N ASP A 31 -15.17 -20.70 -12.37
CA ASP A 31 -15.72 -21.17 -11.09
C ASP A 31 -17.23 -20.97 -10.95
N GLY A 32 -17.87 -20.52 -12.04
CA GLY A 32 -19.30 -20.16 -12.05
C GLY A 32 -19.53 -18.65 -12.00
N HIS A 33 -18.54 -17.86 -11.54
CA HIS A 33 -18.60 -16.41 -11.41
C HIS A 33 -17.43 -15.73 -12.12
N TYR A 34 -16.19 -16.20 -11.90
CA TYR A 34 -14.96 -15.59 -12.40
C TYR A 34 -14.11 -16.57 -13.17
N LEU A 35 -13.23 -16.03 -14.01
CA LEU A 35 -12.21 -16.78 -14.71
C LEU A 35 -10.92 -16.81 -13.90
N TRP A 36 -10.30 -17.98 -13.85
CA TRP A 36 -8.97 -18.20 -13.31
C TRP A 36 -7.99 -18.39 -14.47
N VAL A 37 -6.88 -17.64 -14.47
CA VAL A 37 -5.88 -17.66 -15.55
C VAL A 37 -4.51 -17.86 -14.95
N THR A 38 -3.74 -18.87 -15.41
CA THR A 38 -2.34 -19.03 -15.01
C THR A 38 -1.40 -18.27 -15.93
N ASP A 39 -0.32 -17.75 -15.37
CA ASP A 39 0.86 -17.28 -16.10
C ASP A 39 2.07 -18.12 -15.71
N ARG A 40 2.60 -18.85 -16.69
CA ARG A 40 3.74 -19.75 -16.49
C ARG A 40 5.08 -19.03 -16.36
N SER A 41 5.19 -17.78 -16.86
CA SER A 41 6.45 -17.03 -16.83
C SER A 41 6.61 -16.17 -15.57
N GLU A 42 5.51 -15.82 -14.92
CA GLU A 42 5.51 -14.99 -13.69
C GLU A 42 5.10 -15.82 -12.44
N ASP A 43 4.86 -17.13 -12.56
CA ASP A 43 4.40 -18.03 -11.50
C ASP A 43 3.15 -17.50 -10.78
N ARG A 44 2.13 -17.11 -11.57
CA ARG A 44 0.94 -16.47 -11.04
C ARG A 44 -0.36 -17.09 -11.50
N VAL A 45 -1.37 -16.90 -10.65
CA VAL A 45 -2.76 -17.20 -10.94
C VAL A 45 -3.56 -15.91 -10.80
N TYR A 46 -4.31 -15.57 -11.82
CA TYR A 46 -5.13 -14.37 -11.86
C TYR A 46 -6.62 -14.69 -11.77
N LEU A 47 -7.37 -13.85 -11.04
CA LEU A 47 -8.83 -13.86 -11.04
C LEU A 47 -9.33 -12.73 -11.95
N VAL A 48 -10.22 -13.05 -12.89
CA VAL A 48 -10.69 -12.13 -13.93
C VAL A 48 -12.21 -12.13 -13.99
N ASN A 49 -12.80 -10.95 -14.05
CA ASN A 49 -14.25 -10.80 -14.27
C ASN A 49 -14.58 -11.11 -15.75
N PRO A 50 -15.41 -12.13 -16.05
CA PRO A 50 -15.75 -12.51 -17.42
C PRO A 50 -16.66 -11.50 -18.14
N ALA A 51 -17.25 -10.55 -17.43
CA ALA A 51 -18.15 -9.55 -18.02
C ALA A 51 -17.39 -8.44 -18.76
N ASP A 52 -16.23 -8.02 -18.22
CA ASP A 52 -15.47 -6.87 -18.73
C ASP A 52 -13.95 -7.13 -18.86
N GLY A 53 -13.47 -8.33 -18.48
CA GLY A 53 -12.06 -8.69 -18.51
C GLY A 53 -11.21 -8.06 -17.39
N LEU A 54 -11.85 -7.42 -16.40
CA LEU A 54 -11.15 -6.78 -15.31
C LEU A 54 -10.40 -7.80 -14.45
N CYS A 55 -9.07 -7.67 -14.33
CA CYS A 55 -8.27 -8.47 -13.44
C CYS A 55 -8.53 -8.04 -11.98
N LEU A 56 -9.00 -8.97 -11.14
CA LEU A 56 -9.46 -8.73 -9.77
C LEU A 56 -8.40 -9.03 -8.73
N SER A 57 -7.63 -10.10 -8.95
CA SER A 57 -6.57 -10.54 -8.05
C SER A 57 -5.40 -11.13 -8.83
N SER A 58 -4.22 -11.05 -8.23
CA SER A 58 -3.00 -11.69 -8.71
C SER A 58 -2.37 -12.42 -7.54
N LEU A 59 -2.38 -13.73 -7.57
CA LEU A 59 -1.85 -14.61 -6.53
C LEU A 59 -0.61 -15.34 -7.04
N ARG A 60 0.33 -15.64 -6.14
CA ARG A 60 1.43 -16.52 -6.45
C ARG A 60 0.89 -17.95 -6.62
N SER A 61 1.37 -18.69 -7.64
CA SER A 61 1.09 -20.12 -7.78
C SER A 61 1.80 -20.93 -6.68
N TYR A 62 1.26 -22.09 -6.35
CA TYR A 62 1.86 -22.99 -5.34
C TYR A 62 3.15 -23.63 -5.84
N GLY A 63 3.23 -23.92 -7.15
CA GLY A 63 4.43 -24.41 -7.81
C GLY A 63 4.91 -23.45 -8.90
N PRO A 64 6.16 -23.60 -9.36
CA PRO A 64 6.68 -22.88 -10.51
C PRO A 64 6.01 -23.40 -11.80
N PHE A 65 5.98 -22.59 -12.84
CA PHE A 65 5.36 -22.92 -14.12
C PHE A 65 3.92 -23.47 -14.04
N PRO A 66 2.96 -22.72 -13.43
CA PRO A 66 1.57 -23.14 -13.39
C PRO A 66 1.01 -23.23 -14.80
N TYR A 67 0.54 -24.42 -15.19
CA TYR A 67 0.13 -24.70 -16.57
C TYR A 67 -1.39 -24.84 -16.68
N GLY A 68 -1.91 -26.05 -16.47
CA GLY A 68 -3.34 -26.34 -16.59
C GLY A 68 -4.14 -25.90 -15.37
N LEU A 69 -5.36 -25.44 -15.59
CA LEU A 69 -6.35 -25.18 -14.55
C LEU A 69 -7.64 -25.96 -14.81
N ALA A 70 -8.28 -26.39 -13.73
CA ALA A 70 -9.64 -26.91 -13.75
C ALA A 70 -10.38 -26.51 -12.48
N TRP A 71 -11.69 -26.31 -12.57
CA TRP A 71 -12.57 -26.06 -11.45
C TRP A 71 -13.51 -27.27 -11.25
N GLY A 72 -13.60 -27.77 -10.02
CA GLY A 72 -14.48 -28.84 -9.65
C GLY A 72 -14.56 -29.02 -8.15
N ASP A 73 -15.70 -29.43 -7.63
CA ASP A 73 -15.93 -29.66 -6.18
C ASP A 73 -15.59 -28.47 -5.29
N ASN A 74 -15.82 -27.23 -5.77
CA ASN A 74 -15.46 -25.96 -5.11
C ASN A 74 -13.96 -25.80 -4.81
N VAL A 75 -13.12 -26.42 -5.59
CA VAL A 75 -11.66 -26.24 -5.55
C VAL A 75 -11.09 -25.95 -6.92
N LEU A 76 -9.98 -25.25 -6.93
CA LEU A 76 -9.19 -25.02 -8.13
C LEU A 76 -8.07 -26.06 -8.20
N TRP A 77 -7.99 -26.78 -9.29
CA TRP A 77 -6.90 -27.70 -9.60
C TRP A 77 -5.90 -27.01 -10.51
N ASN A 78 -4.62 -27.07 -10.16
CA ASN A 78 -3.54 -26.49 -10.93
C ASN A 78 -2.45 -27.54 -11.18
N VAL A 79 -2.06 -27.70 -12.44
CA VAL A 79 -0.93 -28.54 -12.84
C VAL A 79 0.32 -27.67 -12.86
N ASP A 80 1.36 -28.14 -12.20
CA ASP A 80 2.71 -27.60 -12.25
C ASP A 80 3.54 -28.42 -13.25
N TYR A 81 4.15 -27.74 -14.21
CA TYR A 81 4.92 -28.42 -15.26
C TYR A 81 6.37 -28.73 -14.83
N GLU A 82 6.96 -27.94 -13.91
CA GLU A 82 8.35 -28.13 -13.50
C GLU A 82 8.51 -29.27 -12.49
N ASN A 83 7.58 -29.37 -11.54
CA ASN A 83 7.63 -30.37 -10.48
C ASN A 83 6.79 -31.63 -10.80
N ASP A 84 6.09 -31.66 -11.93
CA ASP A 84 5.15 -32.75 -12.29
C ASP A 84 4.08 -33.01 -11.19
N GLU A 85 3.61 -31.95 -10.55
CA GLU A 85 2.64 -32.02 -9.44
C GLU A 85 1.27 -31.47 -9.84
N ILE A 86 0.23 -31.92 -9.14
CA ILE A 86 -1.13 -31.38 -9.24
C ILE A 86 -1.53 -30.84 -7.86
N TYR A 87 -1.78 -29.55 -7.80
CA TYR A 87 -2.22 -28.87 -6.58
C TYR A 87 -3.73 -28.79 -6.52
N LYS A 88 -4.27 -29.14 -5.34
CA LYS A 88 -5.67 -28.93 -4.98
C LYS A 88 -5.76 -27.68 -4.11
N ILE A 89 -6.27 -26.59 -4.67
CA ILE A 89 -6.32 -25.26 -4.07
C ILE A 89 -7.72 -25.01 -3.53
N LYS A 90 -7.85 -24.86 -2.20
CA LYS A 90 -9.08 -24.42 -1.59
C LYS A 90 -9.22 -22.90 -1.77
N VAL A 91 -10.30 -22.46 -2.38
CA VAL A 91 -10.53 -21.04 -2.67
C VAL A 91 -11.38 -20.38 -1.59
N PHE A 92 -12.28 -21.13 -0.96
CA PHE A 92 -13.26 -20.60 0.03
C PHE A 92 -12.98 -21.14 1.43
N ASP A 93 -11.82 -20.81 1.98
CA ASP A 93 -11.52 -21.02 3.38
C ASP A 93 -11.28 -19.67 4.10
N ASN A 94 -10.90 -19.74 5.39
CA ASN A 94 -10.64 -18.54 6.20
C ASN A 94 -9.19 -18.05 6.08
N ASP A 95 -8.33 -18.74 5.34
CA ASP A 95 -6.94 -18.37 5.17
C ASP A 95 -6.77 -17.48 3.93
N ILE A 96 -7.02 -16.20 4.14
CA ILE A 96 -6.99 -15.19 3.07
C ILE A 96 -5.61 -14.57 2.86
N LEU A 97 -4.60 -14.93 3.68
CA LEU A 97 -3.30 -14.28 3.69
C LEU A 97 -2.18 -15.26 3.35
N THR A 98 -1.49 -14.99 2.27
CA THR A 98 -0.26 -15.72 1.90
C THR A 98 0.97 -14.84 2.16
N LYS A 99 2.00 -15.44 2.78
CA LYS A 99 3.30 -14.80 3.04
C LYS A 99 4.41 -15.50 2.27
N TRP A 100 5.25 -14.73 1.61
CA TRP A 100 6.39 -15.23 0.84
C TRP A 100 7.54 -14.22 0.79
N ASP A 101 8.66 -14.51 0.09
CA ASP A 101 9.85 -13.66 -0.03
C ASP A 101 10.33 -13.11 1.33
N LEU A 102 10.51 -14.02 2.31
CA LEU A 102 11.07 -13.65 3.62
C LEU A 102 12.44 -13.01 3.48
N ARG A 103 12.61 -11.83 4.08
CA ARG A 103 13.91 -11.17 4.23
C ARG A 103 14.18 -10.81 5.68
N GLN A 104 15.45 -10.93 6.10
CA GLN A 104 15.92 -10.50 7.41
C GLN A 104 16.83 -9.31 7.23
N LEU A 105 16.41 -8.16 7.75
CA LEU A 105 17.04 -6.88 7.50
C LEU A 105 17.05 -6.04 8.77
N SER A 106 18.00 -5.12 8.85
CA SER A 106 17.98 -4.03 9.81
C SER A 106 17.69 -2.71 9.10
N LEU A 107 17.01 -1.83 9.82
CA LEU A 107 16.69 -0.48 9.36
C LEU A 107 17.11 0.52 10.45
N HIS A 108 17.89 1.51 10.04
CA HIS A 108 18.20 2.69 10.84
C HIS A 108 17.52 3.90 10.22
N PHE A 109 16.50 4.44 10.87
CA PHE A 109 15.79 5.65 10.43
C PHE A 109 16.31 6.87 11.18
N VAL A 110 16.68 7.90 10.43
CA VAL A 110 17.29 9.13 10.96
C VAL A 110 16.52 10.35 10.48
N LYS A 111 16.28 11.29 11.37
CA LYS A 111 15.87 12.66 11.06
C LYS A 111 17.00 13.61 11.43
N GLU A 112 17.57 14.27 10.43
CA GLU A 112 18.60 15.27 10.63
C GLU A 112 18.00 16.68 10.57
N PHE A 113 18.45 17.56 11.47
CA PHE A 113 18.11 18.97 11.49
C PHE A 113 19.38 19.78 11.76
N ARG A 114 19.64 20.79 10.93
CA ARG A 114 20.82 21.67 11.03
C ARG A 114 20.40 23.12 11.06
N ASN A 115 20.90 23.88 12.03
CA ASN A 115 20.78 25.33 12.04
C ASN A 115 22.06 25.95 11.50
N TYR A 116 22.05 26.44 10.28
CA TYR A 116 23.17 27.19 9.69
C TYR A 116 23.25 28.65 10.18
N GLY A 117 22.30 29.09 11.01
CA GLY A 117 22.27 30.43 11.55
C GLY A 117 21.78 31.50 10.57
N PRO A 118 22.02 32.79 10.88
CA PRO A 118 22.71 33.31 12.06
C PRO A 118 21.87 33.27 13.36
N GLY A 119 20.52 33.09 13.26
CA GLY A 119 19.63 33.13 14.41
C GLY A 119 19.70 31.86 15.27
N LEU A 120 19.05 31.95 16.43
CA LEU A 120 18.92 30.87 17.41
C LEU A 120 17.60 30.12 17.21
N VAL A 121 17.62 28.79 17.09
CA VAL A 121 16.42 27.98 17.18
C VAL A 121 16.08 27.80 18.65
N LYS A 122 15.01 28.48 19.11
CA LYS A 122 14.58 28.46 20.53
C LYS A 122 14.04 27.11 20.94
N THR A 123 13.18 26.53 20.11
CA THR A 123 12.62 25.18 20.33
C THR A 123 12.62 24.39 19.04
N LEU A 124 12.85 23.09 19.17
CA LEU A 124 12.68 22.13 18.09
C LEU A 124 12.07 20.87 18.67
N ASP A 125 10.91 20.49 18.14
CA ASP A 125 10.22 19.24 18.43
C ASP A 125 10.29 18.33 17.21
N ILE A 126 10.77 17.10 17.38
CA ILE A 126 10.85 16.10 16.34
C ILE A 126 10.03 14.87 16.77
N TYR A 127 9.14 14.43 15.89
CA TYR A 127 8.22 13.31 16.09
C TYR A 127 8.52 12.23 15.07
N LEU A 128 8.89 11.03 15.51
CA LEU A 128 9.12 9.86 14.66
C LEU A 128 8.18 8.74 15.07
N PRO A 129 7.30 8.23 14.16
CA PRO A 129 6.45 7.08 14.45
C PRO A 129 7.30 5.83 14.64
N LEU A 130 6.84 4.96 15.53
CA LEU A 130 7.52 3.71 15.85
C LEU A 130 6.80 2.55 15.14
N PRO A 131 7.52 1.72 14.39
CA PRO A 131 6.98 0.52 13.77
C PRO A 131 6.47 -0.50 14.80
N HIS A 132 5.52 -1.31 14.41
CA HIS A 132 4.99 -2.44 15.17
C HIS A 132 4.83 -3.68 14.29
N ASN A 133 4.50 -4.83 14.88
CA ASN A 133 4.27 -6.06 14.13
C ASN A 133 3.00 -5.94 13.27
N ARG A 134 3.11 -6.45 12.04
CA ARG A 134 2.04 -6.50 11.05
C ARG A 134 2.16 -7.77 10.21
N ASP A 135 1.21 -7.99 9.33
CA ASP A 135 1.25 -9.15 8.44
C ASP A 135 2.52 -9.22 7.59
N ASN A 136 2.96 -8.07 7.07
CA ASN A 136 4.16 -7.98 6.25
C ASN A 136 5.47 -7.80 7.03
N GLN A 137 5.43 -7.64 8.36
CA GLN A 137 6.64 -7.40 9.17
C GLN A 137 6.55 -7.94 10.58
N GLN A 138 7.63 -8.52 11.05
CA GLN A 138 7.85 -8.99 12.42
C GLN A 138 9.12 -8.34 12.97
N LEU A 139 8.99 -7.54 14.01
CA LEU A 139 10.13 -6.95 14.71
C LEU A 139 10.84 -8.01 15.56
N LEU A 140 12.17 -8.02 15.52
CA LEU A 140 13.02 -8.98 16.23
C LEU A 140 13.66 -8.35 17.47
N GLY A 141 12.85 -7.72 18.28
CA GLY A 141 13.23 -7.01 19.49
C GLY A 141 12.65 -5.61 19.56
N PRO A 142 12.95 -4.87 20.63
CA PRO A 142 12.52 -3.48 20.79
C PRO A 142 13.23 -2.56 19.79
N VAL A 143 12.61 -1.43 19.50
CA VAL A 143 13.24 -0.34 18.75
C VAL A 143 14.33 0.28 19.63
N GLU A 144 15.54 0.40 19.10
CA GLU A 144 16.70 1.02 19.74
C GLU A 144 16.81 2.50 19.29
N PHE A 145 17.04 3.42 20.20
CA PHE A 145 17.17 4.84 19.88
C PHE A 145 18.64 5.27 19.85
N ASP A 146 19.03 6.07 18.85
CA ASP A 146 20.37 6.69 18.80
C ASP A 146 20.60 7.64 20.00
N ARG A 147 19.54 8.29 20.42
CA ARG A 147 19.46 9.07 21.65
C ARG A 147 18.08 8.84 22.25
N LYS A 148 18.02 8.63 23.56
CA LYS A 148 16.75 8.44 24.27
C LYS A 148 15.80 9.60 23.94
N PRO A 149 14.56 9.33 23.52
CA PRO A 149 13.56 10.37 23.31
C PRO A 149 13.20 11.06 24.63
N THR A 150 12.70 12.27 24.54
CA THR A 150 12.13 13.01 25.68
C THR A 150 10.96 12.22 26.27
N GLU A 151 10.13 11.68 25.39
CA GLU A 151 8.99 10.82 25.73
C GLU A 151 8.59 9.93 24.55
N VAL A 152 7.80 8.90 24.81
CA VAL A 152 7.07 8.12 23.80
C VAL A 152 5.58 8.37 24.07
N ILE A 153 4.89 8.88 23.08
CA ILE A 153 3.48 9.26 23.12
C ILE A 153 2.66 8.34 22.22
N GLU A 154 1.37 8.29 22.47
CA GLU A 154 0.41 7.64 21.59
C GLU A 154 -0.57 8.68 21.05
N ASP A 155 -0.80 8.68 19.74
CA ASP A 155 -1.72 9.62 19.11
C ASP A 155 -3.18 9.13 19.18
N SER A 156 -4.11 9.92 18.66
CA SER A 156 -5.54 9.57 18.63
C SER A 156 -5.88 8.36 17.75
N TRP A 157 -4.92 7.92 16.93
CA TRP A 157 -5.06 6.74 16.05
C TRP A 157 -4.49 5.47 16.68
N GLY A 158 -3.81 5.57 17.85
CA GLY A 158 -3.09 4.47 18.49
C GLY A 158 -1.65 4.30 17.98
N GLN A 159 -1.12 5.27 17.23
CA GLN A 159 0.25 5.25 16.74
C GLN A 159 1.22 5.68 17.85
N LYS A 160 2.19 4.83 18.18
CA LYS A 160 3.30 5.19 19.06
C LYS A 160 4.30 6.07 18.33
N ILE A 161 4.71 7.17 18.98
CA ILE A 161 5.57 8.20 18.42
C ILE A 161 6.66 8.55 19.42
N ALA A 162 7.92 8.45 19.01
CA ALA A 162 9.03 8.98 19.80
C ALA A 162 9.16 10.49 19.57
N HIS A 163 9.24 11.25 20.66
CA HIS A 163 9.34 12.70 20.66
C HIS A 163 10.66 13.15 21.26
N TRP A 164 11.38 14.01 20.56
CA TRP A 164 12.57 14.71 21.04
C TRP A 164 12.31 16.20 21.09
N HIS A 165 12.56 16.80 22.24
CA HIS A 165 12.49 18.25 22.44
C HIS A 165 13.90 18.82 22.65
N TYR A 166 14.26 19.82 21.86
CA TYR A 166 15.52 20.52 21.92
C TYR A 166 15.28 22.02 22.17
N ARG A 167 16.23 22.68 22.86
CA ARG A 167 16.17 24.10 23.12
C ARG A 167 17.49 24.77 22.77
N ASP A 168 17.40 26.05 22.42
CA ASP A 168 18.54 26.97 22.25
C ASP A 168 19.64 26.43 21.32
N LEU A 169 19.24 25.92 20.14
CA LEU A 169 20.18 25.42 19.15
C LEU A 169 20.84 26.60 18.41
N LYS A 170 22.08 26.87 18.75
CA LYS A 170 22.89 27.93 18.14
C LYS A 170 23.21 27.64 16.67
N ALA A 171 23.68 28.67 15.96
CA ALA A 171 24.26 28.51 14.62
C ALA A 171 25.36 27.42 14.61
N GLY A 172 25.36 26.57 13.61
CA GLY A 172 26.25 25.40 13.48
C GLY A 172 25.79 24.14 14.18
N THR A 173 24.71 24.18 14.97
CA THR A 173 24.20 22.98 15.66
C THR A 173 23.56 21.99 14.71
N ILE A 174 23.88 20.70 14.89
CA ILE A 174 23.31 19.57 14.18
C ILE A 174 22.70 18.61 15.21
N VAL A 175 21.45 18.18 15.03
CA VAL A 175 20.82 17.12 15.79
C VAL A 175 20.33 16.02 14.87
N LYS A 176 20.50 14.75 15.29
CA LYS A 176 20.16 13.55 14.49
C LYS A 176 19.46 12.51 15.36
N PRO A 177 18.23 12.78 15.83
CA PRO A 177 17.44 11.72 16.46
C PRO A 177 17.08 10.65 15.44
N GLY A 178 17.06 9.41 15.90
CA GLY A 178 16.76 8.26 15.07
C GLY A 178 16.47 7.03 15.89
N TRP A 179 16.06 6.01 15.20
CA TRP A 179 15.84 4.69 15.77
C TRP A 179 16.32 3.57 14.84
N LYS A 180 16.67 2.43 15.43
CA LYS A 180 17.11 1.22 14.75
C LYS A 180 16.22 0.05 15.12
N LEU A 181 16.06 -0.87 14.19
CA LEU A 181 15.36 -2.13 14.42
C LEU A 181 15.95 -3.25 13.56
N LYS A 182 15.68 -4.48 13.98
CA LYS A 182 15.84 -5.69 13.18
C LYS A 182 14.46 -6.29 12.92
N ALA A 183 14.21 -6.75 11.70
CA ALA A 183 12.92 -7.30 11.34
C ALA A 183 13.03 -8.43 10.31
N LYS A 184 12.04 -9.31 10.36
CA LYS A 184 11.64 -10.15 9.24
C LYS A 184 10.57 -9.38 8.47
N ILE A 185 10.75 -9.23 7.16
CA ILE A 185 9.73 -8.67 6.27
C ILE A 185 9.32 -9.71 5.24
N TYR A 186 8.06 -9.64 4.83
CA TYR A 186 7.43 -10.58 3.91
C TYR A 186 6.74 -9.81 2.80
N ALA A 187 6.70 -10.38 1.62
CA ALA A 187 5.63 -10.08 0.68
C ALA A 187 4.36 -10.74 1.21
N VAL A 188 3.25 -10.02 1.14
CA VAL A 188 1.94 -10.52 1.55
C VAL A 188 0.93 -10.32 0.43
N GLU A 189 0.06 -11.30 0.27
CA GLU A 189 -1.04 -11.31 -0.68
C GLU A 189 -2.32 -11.66 0.05
N TYR A 190 -3.32 -10.78 -0.04
CA TYR A 190 -4.66 -11.02 0.49
C TYR A 190 -5.56 -11.47 -0.65
N PHE A 191 -6.14 -12.64 -0.52
CA PHE A 191 -7.16 -13.10 -1.46
C PHE A 191 -8.52 -12.55 -1.07
N ILE A 192 -9.08 -11.73 -1.94
CA ILE A 192 -10.41 -11.15 -1.80
C ILE A 192 -11.28 -11.66 -2.94
N TYR A 193 -12.36 -12.37 -2.59
CA TYR A 193 -13.39 -12.75 -3.53
C TYR A 193 -14.50 -11.69 -3.45
N PRO A 194 -14.72 -10.86 -4.49
CA PRO A 194 -15.57 -9.68 -4.39
C PRO A 194 -16.99 -9.97 -3.93
N ASP A 195 -17.59 -11.09 -4.36
CA ASP A 195 -18.97 -11.47 -4.01
C ASP A 195 -19.11 -11.94 -2.54
N LYS A 196 -18.00 -12.15 -1.83
CA LYS A 196 -17.97 -12.45 -0.40
C LYS A 196 -17.72 -11.24 0.48
N VAL A 197 -17.50 -10.06 -0.12
CA VAL A 197 -17.40 -8.82 0.63
C VAL A 197 -18.79 -8.40 1.08
N GLY A 198 -18.94 -8.11 2.37
CA GLY A 198 -20.18 -7.61 2.94
C GLY A 198 -20.46 -6.15 2.54
N THR A 199 -21.47 -5.59 3.14
CA THR A 199 -21.92 -4.20 2.90
C THR A 199 -21.23 -3.21 3.84
N ILE A 200 -21.44 -1.91 3.63
CA ILE A 200 -20.94 -0.86 4.55
C ILE A 200 -21.55 -1.01 5.95
N GLU A 201 -22.77 -1.50 6.05
CA GLU A 201 -23.48 -1.74 7.30
C GLU A 201 -22.85 -2.85 8.14
N ASP A 202 -22.17 -3.81 7.52
CA ASP A 202 -21.45 -4.90 8.19
C ASP A 202 -20.11 -4.45 8.80
N ILE A 203 -19.67 -3.22 8.52
CA ILE A 203 -18.46 -2.65 9.10
C ILE A 203 -18.75 -2.20 10.55
N PRO A 204 -17.90 -2.55 11.54
CA PRO A 204 -18.06 -2.11 12.91
C PRO A 204 -18.24 -0.59 13.03
N ALA A 205 -19.23 -0.14 13.82
CA ALA A 205 -19.58 1.28 13.95
C ALA A 205 -18.37 2.14 14.35
N GLU A 206 -17.55 1.65 15.28
CA GLU A 206 -16.33 2.33 15.73
C GLU A 206 -15.30 2.56 14.60
N ILE A 207 -15.18 1.60 13.67
CA ILE A 207 -14.31 1.72 12.48
C ILE A 207 -14.90 2.76 11.52
N ARG A 208 -16.22 2.72 11.29
CA ARG A 208 -16.89 3.71 10.43
C ARG A 208 -16.73 5.12 10.98
N GLU A 209 -17.08 5.34 12.25
CA GLU A 209 -16.97 6.65 12.90
C GLU A 209 -15.52 7.20 12.89
N LYS A 210 -14.56 6.33 13.13
CA LYS A 210 -13.15 6.73 13.21
C LYS A 210 -12.58 7.06 11.85
N TYR A 211 -12.81 6.22 10.83
CA TYR A 211 -12.07 6.25 9.56
C TYR A 211 -12.86 6.83 8.38
N THR A 212 -14.02 7.46 8.62
CA THR A 212 -14.75 8.27 7.65
C THR A 212 -14.73 9.77 7.96
N LYS A 213 -13.97 10.18 8.99
CA LYS A 213 -13.83 11.59 9.38
C LYS A 213 -13.14 12.42 8.30
N ASP A 214 -13.56 13.68 8.19
CA ASP A 214 -12.90 14.64 7.31
C ASP A 214 -11.51 15.05 7.84
N GLY A 215 -10.75 15.77 7.02
CA GLY A 215 -9.46 16.33 7.35
C GLY A 215 -8.97 17.33 6.30
N ASP A 216 -8.03 18.19 6.68
CA ASP A 216 -7.55 19.29 5.83
C ASP A 216 -7.07 18.86 4.44
N LYS A 217 -6.53 17.62 4.32
CA LYS A 217 -6.05 17.08 3.05
C LYS A 217 -7.14 16.35 2.27
N TYR A 218 -8.21 15.93 2.92
CA TYR A 218 -9.28 15.15 2.30
C TYR A 218 -10.42 16.04 1.78
N ARG A 219 -10.95 16.91 2.64
CA ARG A 219 -12.06 17.82 2.34
C ARG A 219 -13.27 17.08 1.77
N ILE A 220 -13.69 16.03 2.48
CA ILE A 220 -14.76 15.14 2.00
C ILE A 220 -16.09 15.85 1.77
N HIS A 221 -16.32 16.97 2.45
CA HIS A 221 -17.55 17.80 2.28
C HIS A 221 -17.47 18.83 1.14
N ASP A 222 -16.33 18.92 0.44
CA ASP A 222 -16.22 19.76 -0.76
C ASP A 222 -17.22 19.26 -1.83
N PRO A 223 -18.09 20.14 -2.40
CA PRO A 223 -19.09 19.74 -3.39
C PRO A 223 -18.50 19.01 -4.59
N PHE A 224 -17.28 19.37 -5.00
CA PHE A 224 -16.59 18.69 -6.10
C PHE A 224 -16.25 17.23 -5.71
N ILE A 225 -15.73 16.99 -4.49
CA ILE A 225 -15.43 15.64 -3.99
C ILE A 225 -16.71 14.82 -3.89
N GLN A 226 -17.78 15.37 -3.33
CA GLN A 226 -19.06 14.67 -3.21
C GLN A 226 -19.62 14.26 -4.59
N THR A 227 -19.68 15.20 -5.51
CA THR A 227 -20.18 14.95 -6.87
C THR A 227 -19.35 13.88 -7.58
N LEU A 228 -18.01 14.02 -7.54
CA LEU A 228 -17.11 13.09 -8.21
C LEU A 228 -17.17 11.69 -7.61
N ALA A 229 -17.21 11.58 -6.28
CA ALA A 229 -17.31 10.30 -5.60
C ALA A 229 -18.59 9.55 -5.99
N HIS A 230 -19.73 10.21 -5.97
CA HIS A 230 -21.00 9.60 -6.39
C HIS A 230 -21.03 9.26 -7.89
N GLN A 231 -20.43 10.07 -8.75
CA GLN A 231 -20.30 9.75 -10.18
C GLN A 231 -19.47 8.48 -10.41
N ILE A 232 -18.36 8.29 -9.66
CA ILE A 232 -17.50 7.11 -9.76
C ILE A 232 -18.22 5.86 -9.21
N ALA A 233 -18.87 5.97 -8.06
CA ALA A 233 -19.58 4.85 -7.45
C ALA A 233 -20.82 4.43 -8.26
N GLY A 234 -21.57 5.37 -8.82
CA GLY A 234 -22.87 5.09 -9.44
C GLY A 234 -23.82 4.45 -8.42
N GLU A 235 -24.49 3.38 -8.83
CA GLU A 235 -25.44 2.60 -8.00
C GLU A 235 -24.76 1.49 -7.20
N GLU A 236 -23.43 1.38 -7.23
CA GLU A 236 -22.69 0.31 -6.52
C GLU A 236 -22.83 0.46 -5.00
N ARG A 237 -22.97 -0.67 -4.31
CA ARG A 237 -23.11 -0.75 -2.83
C ARG A 237 -22.02 -1.58 -2.18
N ASN A 238 -21.37 -2.47 -2.94
CA ASN A 238 -20.30 -3.30 -2.40
C ASN A 238 -19.03 -2.44 -2.23
N PRO A 239 -18.46 -2.32 -1.01
CA PRO A 239 -17.32 -1.44 -0.72
C PRO A 239 -16.05 -1.81 -1.50
N TYR A 240 -15.87 -3.10 -1.86
CA TYR A 240 -14.76 -3.51 -2.73
C TYR A 240 -14.88 -2.88 -4.11
N TRP A 241 -16.04 -3.01 -4.75
CA TRP A 241 -16.25 -2.47 -6.09
C TRP A 241 -16.18 -0.95 -6.13
N ILE A 242 -16.69 -0.28 -5.09
CA ILE A 242 -16.58 1.18 -4.96
C ILE A 242 -15.10 1.58 -4.86
N ALA A 243 -14.34 0.99 -3.92
CA ALA A 243 -12.92 1.28 -3.74
C ALA A 243 -12.10 0.96 -4.99
N ARG A 244 -12.46 -0.13 -5.71
CA ARG A 244 -11.85 -0.51 -6.97
C ARG A 244 -12.08 0.54 -8.05
N ARG A 245 -13.32 1.00 -8.23
CA ARG A 245 -13.65 2.06 -9.20
C ARG A 245 -12.91 3.34 -8.90
N VAL A 246 -12.80 3.72 -7.62
CA VAL A 246 -12.00 4.89 -7.20
C VAL A 246 -10.52 4.71 -7.55
N ALA A 247 -9.92 3.55 -7.24
CA ALA A 247 -8.53 3.28 -7.57
C ALA A 247 -8.27 3.29 -9.08
N ASP A 248 -9.14 2.67 -9.88
CA ASP A 248 -9.04 2.65 -11.33
C ASP A 248 -9.24 4.05 -11.94
N PHE A 249 -10.15 4.86 -11.38
CA PHE A 249 -10.31 6.26 -11.78
C PHE A 249 -9.04 7.05 -11.52
N LEU A 250 -8.47 6.95 -10.31
CA LEU A 250 -7.25 7.68 -9.94
C LEU A 250 -6.07 7.29 -10.81
N GLY A 251 -5.90 5.99 -11.11
CA GLY A 251 -4.84 5.49 -11.99
C GLY A 251 -4.94 5.99 -13.43
N LYS A 252 -6.16 6.30 -13.91
CA LYS A 252 -6.39 6.90 -15.25
C LYS A 252 -6.33 8.42 -15.25
N HIS A 253 -6.73 9.05 -14.15
CA HIS A 253 -6.91 10.50 -14.05
C HIS A 253 -5.63 11.23 -13.62
N LEU A 254 -4.79 10.60 -12.77
CA LEU A 254 -3.61 11.21 -12.20
C LEU A 254 -2.33 10.65 -12.83
N SER A 255 -1.41 11.54 -13.18
CA SER A 255 -0.04 11.17 -13.54
C SER A 255 0.89 11.34 -12.35
N TYR A 256 1.82 10.39 -12.17
CA TYR A 256 2.74 10.41 -11.04
C TYR A 256 3.77 11.55 -11.15
N ASN A 257 3.91 12.30 -10.06
CA ASN A 257 4.95 13.32 -9.89
C ASN A 257 5.50 13.26 -8.46
N LEU A 258 6.77 12.91 -8.31
CA LEU A 258 7.42 12.78 -6.99
C LEU A 258 7.44 14.10 -6.20
N LYS A 259 7.61 15.22 -6.89
CA LYS A 259 7.71 16.55 -6.28
C LYS A 259 6.64 17.49 -6.84
N PRO A 260 5.39 17.34 -6.41
CA PRO A 260 4.30 18.18 -6.92
C PRO A 260 4.51 19.65 -6.50
N LEU A 261 4.07 20.55 -7.36
CA LEU A 261 4.14 22.00 -7.11
C LEU A 261 3.32 22.37 -5.85
N GLY A 262 3.92 23.13 -4.95
CA GLY A 262 3.29 23.55 -3.70
C GLY A 262 3.26 22.47 -2.60
N GLY A 263 4.01 21.38 -2.78
CA GLY A 263 4.05 20.25 -1.83
C GLY A 263 2.76 19.42 -1.84
N TRP A 264 2.39 18.83 -0.71
CA TRP A 264 1.20 17.99 -0.61
C TRP A 264 -0.07 18.82 -0.52
N ASN A 265 -0.82 18.85 -1.61
CA ASN A 265 -2.07 19.61 -1.72
C ASN A 265 -3.29 18.78 -1.26
N PRO A 266 -4.40 19.44 -0.87
CA PRO A 266 -5.67 18.77 -0.61
C PRO A 266 -6.24 18.07 -1.86
N ALA A 267 -7.02 17.01 -1.65
CA ALA A 267 -7.60 16.18 -2.70
C ALA A 267 -8.34 16.96 -3.80
N PRO A 268 -9.18 17.98 -3.53
CA PRO A 268 -9.83 18.75 -4.59
C PRO A 268 -8.85 19.44 -5.53
N THR A 269 -7.74 19.97 -4.99
CA THR A 269 -6.68 20.62 -5.79
C THR A 269 -5.92 19.61 -6.64
N VAL A 270 -5.59 18.46 -6.05
CA VAL A 270 -4.88 17.35 -6.73
C VAL A 270 -5.70 16.83 -7.91
N LEU A 271 -6.96 16.52 -7.67
CA LEU A 271 -7.87 15.97 -8.68
C LEU A 271 -8.12 16.97 -9.83
N LYS A 272 -8.20 18.27 -9.54
CA LYS A 272 -8.32 19.30 -10.60
C LYS A 272 -7.04 19.48 -11.39
N ARG A 273 -5.87 19.27 -10.75
CA ARG A 273 -4.54 19.42 -11.38
C ARG A 273 -4.18 18.23 -12.28
N GLY A 274 -4.62 16.99 -11.93
CA GLY A 274 -4.33 15.77 -12.68
C GLY A 274 -2.91 15.19 -12.47
N THR A 275 -2.14 15.67 -11.49
CA THR A 275 -0.82 15.12 -11.13
C THR A 275 -0.68 14.91 -9.64
N ALA A 276 -0.01 13.86 -9.19
CA ALA A 276 0.07 13.50 -7.78
C ALA A 276 1.36 12.76 -7.40
N SER A 277 1.85 13.00 -6.18
CA SER A 277 2.79 12.11 -5.50
C SER A 277 2.03 10.92 -4.86
N CYS A 278 2.75 9.90 -4.35
CA CYS A 278 2.12 8.79 -3.62
C CYS A 278 1.24 9.28 -2.46
N SER A 279 1.65 10.35 -1.76
CA SER A 279 0.86 10.97 -0.70
C SER A 279 -0.44 11.58 -1.20
N GLU A 280 -0.40 12.26 -2.33
CA GLU A 280 -1.58 12.90 -2.92
C GLU A 280 -2.52 11.90 -3.59
N TYR A 281 -2.02 10.79 -4.17
CA TYR A 281 -2.83 9.63 -4.56
C TYR A 281 -3.61 9.10 -3.35
N SER A 282 -2.90 8.92 -2.20
CA SER A 282 -3.54 8.46 -0.96
C SER A 282 -4.59 9.44 -0.45
N TYR A 283 -4.34 10.76 -0.48
CA TYR A 283 -5.32 11.76 -0.06
C TYR A 283 -6.57 11.75 -0.95
N SER A 284 -6.39 11.62 -2.26
CA SER A 284 -7.49 11.55 -3.22
C SER A 284 -8.33 10.28 -3.04
N MET A 285 -7.67 9.12 -2.81
CA MET A 285 -8.34 7.85 -2.53
C MET A 285 -9.15 7.92 -1.23
N ILE A 286 -8.55 8.47 -0.15
CA ILE A 286 -9.21 8.65 1.13
C ILE A 286 -10.41 9.60 1.01
N ALA A 287 -10.24 10.73 0.32
CA ALA A 287 -11.31 11.71 0.14
C ALA A 287 -12.54 11.09 -0.54
N LEU A 288 -12.35 10.42 -1.67
CA LEU A 288 -13.42 9.83 -2.45
C LEU A 288 -14.10 8.66 -1.72
N CYS A 289 -13.33 7.77 -1.09
CA CYS A 289 -13.89 6.64 -0.34
C CYS A 289 -14.66 7.10 0.91
N ARG A 290 -14.10 8.04 1.69
CA ARG A 290 -14.78 8.57 2.89
C ARG A 290 -16.03 9.36 2.56
N ALA A 291 -16.06 10.10 1.45
CA ALA A 291 -17.25 10.78 0.96
C ALA A 291 -18.42 9.82 0.68
N LEU A 292 -18.12 8.55 0.40
CA LEU A 292 -19.06 7.45 0.21
C LEU A 292 -19.29 6.59 1.47
N GLY A 293 -18.77 7.02 2.63
CA GLY A 293 -18.92 6.29 3.89
C GLY A 293 -18.04 5.05 4.04
N ILE A 294 -17.04 4.86 3.17
CA ILE A 294 -16.11 3.72 3.24
C ILE A 294 -14.93 4.08 4.15
N PRO A 295 -14.71 3.31 5.25
CA PRO A 295 -13.55 3.50 6.12
C PRO A 295 -12.24 3.20 5.38
N ILE A 296 -11.34 4.15 5.45
CA ILE A 296 -10.03 4.08 4.79
C ILE A 296 -8.99 4.85 5.61
N ARG A 297 -7.78 4.30 5.68
CA ARG A 297 -6.61 4.91 6.33
C ARG A 297 -5.43 4.96 5.38
N TYR A 298 -4.42 5.79 5.66
CA TYR A 298 -3.15 5.68 4.98
C TYR A 298 -2.14 4.86 5.77
N VAL A 299 -1.21 4.29 5.03
CA VAL A 299 -0.06 3.56 5.54
C VAL A 299 1.20 4.20 4.98
N GLY A 300 2.15 4.50 5.87
CA GLY A 300 3.44 5.06 5.50
C GLY A 300 4.58 4.11 5.82
N ALA A 301 5.57 4.04 4.94
CA ALA A 301 6.65 3.08 5.05
C ALA A 301 8.00 3.63 4.58
N VAL A 302 9.07 3.05 5.13
CA VAL A 302 10.43 3.14 4.59
C VAL A 302 10.64 1.99 3.64
N SER A 303 11.15 2.29 2.44
CA SER A 303 11.30 1.31 1.35
C SER A 303 12.75 0.84 1.22
N ARG A 304 12.95 -0.45 1.09
CA ARG A 304 14.22 -0.98 0.57
C ARG A 304 14.32 -0.66 -0.93
N ARG A 305 15.41 -0.05 -1.34
CA ARG A 305 15.64 0.44 -2.71
C ARG A 305 16.63 -0.47 -3.46
N GLY A 306 16.09 -1.47 -4.16
CA GLY A 306 16.91 -2.39 -4.96
C GLY A 306 17.69 -3.41 -4.14
N ASP A 307 18.76 -3.01 -3.47
CA ASP A 307 19.63 -3.86 -2.66
C ASP A 307 19.22 -3.88 -1.17
N ASP A 308 19.67 -4.91 -0.44
CA ASP A 308 19.51 -5.04 1.01
C ASP A 308 20.35 -4.00 1.77
N ALA A 309 21.43 -3.47 1.17
CA ALA A 309 22.22 -2.35 1.65
C ALA A 309 21.86 -1.09 0.86
N SER A 310 20.79 -0.41 1.22
CA SER A 310 20.27 0.73 0.48
C SER A 310 19.84 1.89 1.36
N VAL A 311 19.69 3.07 0.75
CA VAL A 311 19.21 4.29 1.40
C VAL A 311 17.86 4.65 0.80
N ASP A 312 16.89 4.96 1.67
CA ASP A 312 15.60 5.51 1.26
C ASP A 312 15.40 6.90 1.88
N SER A 313 15.33 7.91 1.05
CA SER A 313 14.98 9.30 1.41
C SER A 313 13.69 9.78 0.73
N VAL A 314 12.99 8.86 0.03
CA VAL A 314 11.78 9.16 -0.72
C VAL A 314 10.55 8.62 -0.01
N PHE A 315 10.66 7.43 0.58
CA PHE A 315 9.60 6.71 1.28
C PHE A 315 8.46 6.30 0.36
N HIS A 316 7.41 5.66 0.93
CA HIS A 316 6.20 5.34 0.20
C HIS A 316 4.97 5.45 1.08
N ARG A 317 3.85 5.79 0.48
CA ARG A 317 2.53 5.85 1.12
C ARG A 317 1.51 5.20 0.20
N TRP A 318 0.60 4.43 0.82
CA TRP A 318 -0.59 3.86 0.19
C TRP A 318 -1.78 3.94 1.13
N THR A 319 -2.89 3.33 0.77
CA THR A 319 -4.09 3.29 1.59
C THR A 319 -4.47 1.85 1.95
N GLU A 320 -5.23 1.70 3.02
CA GLU A 320 -5.92 0.46 3.35
C GLU A 320 -7.40 0.76 3.51
N VAL A 321 -8.22 -0.02 2.81
CA VAL A 321 -9.69 0.05 2.84
C VAL A 321 -10.20 -1.05 3.76
N TYR A 322 -11.18 -0.76 4.62
CA TYR A 322 -11.80 -1.79 5.43
C TYR A 322 -12.90 -2.50 4.63
N LEU A 323 -12.73 -3.79 4.41
CA LEU A 323 -13.66 -4.63 3.67
C LEU A 323 -14.18 -5.76 4.57
N PRO A 324 -15.47 -5.80 4.94
CA PRO A 324 -16.00 -6.92 5.74
C PRO A 324 -16.13 -8.19 4.89
N PRO A 325 -15.80 -9.39 5.39
CA PRO A 325 -15.20 -9.67 6.70
C PRO A 325 -13.66 -9.66 6.70
N TYR A 326 -13.02 -9.23 5.60
CA TYR A 326 -11.57 -9.32 5.36
C TYR A 326 -10.72 -8.36 6.21
N GLY A 327 -11.32 -7.27 6.74
CA GLY A 327 -10.60 -6.27 7.51
C GLY A 327 -9.88 -5.23 6.63
N TRP A 328 -8.70 -4.79 7.06
CA TRP A 328 -7.90 -3.77 6.37
C TRP A 328 -7.12 -4.35 5.19
N ILE A 329 -7.50 -3.97 3.98
CA ILE A 329 -6.92 -4.45 2.72
C ILE A 329 -6.13 -3.34 2.05
N PRO A 330 -4.86 -3.58 1.64
CA PRO A 330 -4.05 -2.62 0.93
C PRO A 330 -4.64 -2.22 -0.43
N PHE A 331 -4.70 -0.90 -0.68
CA PHE A 331 -5.03 -0.28 -1.96
C PHE A 331 -4.00 0.80 -2.29
N ASP A 332 -3.11 0.51 -3.21
CA ASP A 332 -2.10 1.44 -3.71
C ASP A 332 -2.49 1.95 -5.10
N ALA A 333 -3.33 2.99 -5.13
CA ALA A 333 -3.84 3.56 -6.38
C ALA A 333 -2.72 4.07 -7.31
N ASN A 334 -1.55 4.42 -6.77
CA ASN A 334 -0.39 4.80 -7.57
C ASN A 334 0.13 3.64 -8.44
N LYS A 335 -0.04 2.39 -8.04
CA LYS A 335 0.31 1.22 -8.87
C LYS A 335 -0.69 0.94 -9.99
N ALA A 336 -1.87 1.56 -9.95
CA ALA A 336 -2.86 1.48 -11.02
C ALA A 336 -2.46 2.29 -12.27
N ASP A 337 -1.41 3.11 -12.19
CA ASP A 337 -0.83 3.86 -13.32
C ASP A 337 0.03 2.92 -14.20
N THR A 338 -0.61 1.96 -14.87
CA THR A 338 -0.02 1.01 -15.82
C THR A 338 -1.09 0.42 -16.72
N GLU A 339 -0.74 0.12 -17.97
CA GLU A 339 -1.66 -0.49 -18.94
C GLU A 339 -1.77 -2.02 -18.80
N LEU A 340 -0.86 -2.66 -18.06
CA LEU A 340 -0.82 -4.12 -17.91
C LEU A 340 -1.80 -4.56 -16.80
N PRO A 341 -2.90 -5.29 -17.12
CA PRO A 341 -3.94 -5.65 -16.14
C PRO A 341 -3.39 -6.42 -14.95
N GLY A 342 -2.50 -7.39 -15.17
CA GLY A 342 -1.88 -8.18 -14.12
C GLY A 342 -0.96 -7.37 -13.20
N ARG A 343 -0.33 -6.29 -13.70
CA ARG A 343 0.47 -5.39 -12.87
C ARG A 343 -0.38 -4.36 -12.13
N LYS A 344 -1.43 -3.88 -12.76
CA LYS A 344 -2.38 -2.94 -12.15
C LYS A 344 -2.98 -3.53 -10.87
N VAL A 345 -3.38 -4.78 -10.90
CA VAL A 345 -4.00 -5.46 -9.76
C VAL A 345 -3.04 -5.68 -8.59
N LEU A 346 -1.71 -5.67 -8.80
CA LEU A 346 -0.72 -5.72 -7.70
C LEU A 346 -0.80 -4.52 -6.74
N GLY A 347 -1.54 -3.49 -7.07
CA GLY A 347 -1.89 -2.40 -6.17
C GLY A 347 -2.96 -2.76 -5.14
N ILE A 348 -3.66 -3.89 -5.28
CA ILE A 348 -4.80 -4.28 -4.44
C ILE A 348 -4.48 -5.61 -3.75
N GLY A 349 -4.60 -5.64 -2.42
CA GLY A 349 -4.36 -6.84 -1.64
C GLY A 349 -2.89 -7.30 -1.59
N ASN A 350 -1.93 -6.52 -2.10
CA ASN A 350 -0.54 -6.94 -2.16
C ASN A 350 0.41 -5.92 -1.53
N VAL A 351 1.36 -6.41 -0.73
CA VAL A 351 2.48 -5.61 -0.21
C VAL A 351 3.79 -6.38 -0.46
N ALA A 352 4.72 -5.78 -1.16
CA ALA A 352 6.01 -6.41 -1.48
C ALA A 352 6.94 -6.48 -0.25
N ALA A 353 7.85 -7.49 -0.21
CA ALA A 353 8.88 -7.65 0.82
C ALA A 353 9.99 -6.58 0.73
N ARG A 354 9.60 -5.33 0.78
CA ARG A 354 10.50 -4.17 0.68
C ARG A 354 10.17 -3.03 1.62
N TYR A 355 9.16 -3.19 2.46
CA TYR A 355 8.63 -2.12 3.29
C TYR A 355 8.72 -2.46 4.77
N ILE A 356 9.20 -1.50 5.58
CA ILE A 356 8.87 -1.39 7.00
C ILE A 356 7.83 -0.29 7.13
N VAL A 357 6.61 -0.69 7.49
CA VAL A 357 5.53 0.23 7.82
C VAL A 357 5.85 0.89 9.16
N THR A 358 5.87 2.20 9.15
CA THR A 358 6.11 3.03 10.33
C THR A 358 4.82 3.64 10.88
N THR A 359 3.83 3.84 10.01
CA THR A 359 2.61 4.59 10.33
C THR A 359 1.38 3.93 9.72
N GLU A 360 0.34 3.82 10.55
CA GLU A 360 -1.04 3.56 10.15
C GLU A 360 -1.90 4.64 10.75
N ASN A 361 -2.50 5.50 9.93
CA ASN A 361 -3.10 6.71 10.47
C ASN A 361 -4.26 7.21 9.62
N GLY A 362 -5.20 7.90 10.24
CA GLY A 362 -6.30 8.56 9.54
C GLY A 362 -6.02 10.01 9.16
N GLY A 363 -4.90 10.58 9.63
CA GLY A 363 -4.50 11.96 9.38
C GLY A 363 -5.06 12.97 10.37
N GLY A 364 -4.46 14.14 10.42
CA GLY A 364 -4.94 15.30 11.19
C GLY A 364 -4.66 15.27 12.68
N ASP A 365 -3.82 14.35 13.19
CA ASP A 365 -3.41 14.40 14.60
C ASP A 365 -2.43 15.56 14.88
N LYS A 366 -2.27 15.90 16.15
CA LYS A 366 -1.45 17.05 16.56
C LYS A 366 0.06 16.82 16.43
N TYR A 367 0.51 15.56 16.33
CA TYR A 367 1.94 15.21 16.31
C TYR A 367 2.45 14.99 14.89
N LEU A 368 1.90 13.99 14.15
CA LEU A 368 2.29 13.71 12.78
C LEU A 368 1.53 14.55 11.75
N TRP A 369 0.36 15.08 12.13
CA TRP A 369 -0.57 15.79 11.26
C TRP A 369 -0.94 14.93 10.03
N PHE A 370 -0.44 15.24 8.82
CA PHE A 370 -0.55 14.41 7.64
C PHE A 370 0.81 13.82 7.21
N GLY A 371 1.85 13.94 8.04
CA GLY A 371 3.11 13.24 7.89
C GLY A 371 2.97 11.76 8.14
N TYR A 372 3.93 10.94 7.70
CA TYR A 372 3.87 9.50 7.90
C TYR A 372 5.17 8.88 8.43
N ASN A 373 6.35 9.40 8.10
CA ASN A 373 7.60 8.88 8.68
C ASN A 373 8.20 9.83 9.69
N TYR A 374 7.81 11.10 9.66
CA TYR A 374 8.25 12.13 10.59
C TYR A 374 7.35 13.35 10.53
N ASN A 375 7.44 14.15 11.58
CA ASN A 375 7.03 15.56 11.61
C ASN A 375 7.98 16.33 12.52
N PHE A 376 8.11 17.64 12.31
CA PHE A 376 8.87 18.50 13.20
C PHE A 376 8.28 19.91 13.22
N LYS A 377 8.48 20.59 14.36
CA LYS A 377 8.05 21.97 14.59
C LYS A 377 9.20 22.71 15.25
N TRP A 378 9.41 23.95 14.88
CA TRP A 378 10.46 24.76 15.49
C TRP A 378 10.08 26.24 15.58
N THR A 379 10.71 26.94 16.53
CA THR A 379 10.60 28.40 16.72
C THR A 379 11.99 28.99 16.75
N SER A 380 12.15 30.26 16.38
CA SER A 380 13.45 30.92 16.36
C SER A 380 13.43 32.34 16.92
N GLU A 381 14.58 32.76 17.34
CA GLU A 381 14.91 34.15 17.59
C GLU A 381 15.89 34.58 16.49
N GLY A 382 15.48 35.60 15.73
CA GLY A 382 16.20 36.01 14.51
C GLY A 382 16.01 35.07 13.34
N LYS A 383 16.62 35.42 12.20
CA LYS A 383 16.53 34.63 10.94
C LYS A 383 17.42 33.41 11.01
N CYS A 384 16.84 32.22 10.86
CA CYS A 384 17.56 30.95 10.78
C CYS A 384 17.50 30.41 9.36
N ARG A 385 18.61 29.88 8.88
CA ARG A 385 18.67 29.02 7.68
C ARG A 385 18.72 27.58 8.15
N ILE A 386 17.63 26.86 7.91
CA ILE A 386 17.47 25.47 8.34
C ILE A 386 17.69 24.54 7.15
N TYR A 387 18.43 23.47 7.40
CA TYR A 387 18.46 22.27 6.55
C TYR A 387 17.87 21.11 7.34
N GLU A 388 17.05 20.32 6.68
CA GLU A 388 16.46 19.13 7.26
C GLU A 388 16.45 17.97 6.24
N GLU A 389 16.69 16.78 6.71
CA GLU A 389 16.67 15.56 5.90
C GLU A 389 16.15 14.39 6.74
N SER A 390 15.56 13.41 6.06
CA SER A 390 15.14 12.15 6.68
C SER A 390 15.50 11.02 5.74
N TYR A 391 16.02 9.94 6.30
CA TYR A 391 16.38 8.76 5.51
C TYR A 391 16.34 7.49 6.34
N GLY A 392 16.12 6.37 5.66
CA GLY A 392 16.27 5.03 6.19
C GLY A 392 17.49 4.34 5.58
N LEU A 393 18.37 3.85 6.43
CA LEU A 393 19.54 3.05 6.04
C LEU A 393 19.21 1.58 6.25
N TRP A 394 19.15 0.84 5.17
CA TRP A 394 18.93 -0.59 5.19
C TRP A 394 20.25 -1.35 5.19
N SER A 395 20.32 -2.43 5.92
CA SER A 395 21.44 -3.37 5.87
C SER A 395 20.96 -4.80 6.10
N PRO A 396 21.61 -5.80 5.46
CA PRO A 396 21.30 -7.18 5.69
C PRO A 396 21.61 -7.55 7.15
N TRP A 397 20.79 -8.45 7.71
CA TRP A 397 20.99 -9.01 9.04
C TRP A 397 20.76 -10.52 8.99
N GLY A 398 21.66 -11.28 9.65
CA GLY A 398 21.66 -12.74 9.63
C GLY A 398 22.70 -13.31 8.64
N GLU A 399 22.83 -14.62 8.60
CA GLU A 399 23.71 -15.30 7.65
C GLU A 399 23.18 -15.10 6.22
N LYS A 400 24.03 -14.57 5.34
CA LYS A 400 23.77 -14.59 3.90
C LYS A 400 23.82 -16.06 3.46
N LYS A 401 22.67 -16.69 3.26
CA LYS A 401 22.61 -17.89 2.42
C LYS A 401 22.83 -17.44 0.97
N TYR A 402 24.10 -17.47 0.55
CA TYR A 402 24.38 -17.42 -0.88
C TYR A 402 23.80 -18.70 -1.49
N HIS A 403 22.74 -18.61 -2.24
CA HIS A 403 22.43 -19.68 -3.17
C HIS A 403 23.62 -19.73 -4.14
N LYS A 404 24.40 -20.83 -4.07
CA LYS A 404 25.34 -21.11 -5.14
C LYS A 404 24.57 -21.04 -6.46
N PRO A 405 25.12 -20.39 -7.49
CA PRO A 405 24.59 -20.57 -8.83
C PRO A 405 24.56 -22.09 -9.08
N LEU A 406 23.48 -22.57 -9.61
CA LEU A 406 23.43 -23.96 -10.13
C LEU A 406 24.53 -24.04 -11.19
N GLU A 407 25.52 -24.91 -10.97
CA GLU A 407 26.55 -25.27 -11.95
C GLU A 407 25.93 -26.01 -13.12
#